data_281f0d2be043fb5e3ac2882ae566bf73
#
_entry.id   281f0d2be043fb5e3ac2882ae566bf73
#
_cell.length_a   1.000
_cell.length_b   1.000
_cell.length_c   1.000
_cell.angle_alpha   90.00
_cell.angle_beta   90.00
_cell.angle_gamma   90.00
#
_symmetry.space_group_name_H-M   'P 1'
#
loop_
_entity.id
_entity.type
_entity.pdbx_description
1 polymer ?
#
loop_
_entity_poly.entity_id
_entity_poly.type
_entity_poly.pdbx_seq_one_letter_code
_entity_poly.pdbx_strand_id
1 'polypeptide(L)'
;KRGLNNLFLGSIDDFIANRTPVKAIFALDVIEHIEDDKEVVQKLRALLTDGGFLIVTVPAFSWLWSNHDILHMHWRRYTKKQLKNLLEFAGFKVVFTSYFNFFLFLPAVLKRIFGKKKKLEDTPPVEPVSDFLNKVFRKIFEFEKYILPIFRFPFGLSIVVIAKKCKN
;
A
#
# COMPACT_ATOMS: atom_id res chain seq x y z
N LYS A 1 13.36 -3.50 21.10
CA LYS A 1 13.88 -4.41 20.05
C LYS A 1 12.85 -5.52 19.87
N ARG A 2 12.28 -5.70 18.68
CA ARG A 2 11.19 -6.66 18.39
C ARG A 2 11.70 -8.08 18.08
N GLY A 3 12.96 -8.44 18.41
CA GLY A 3 13.50 -9.79 18.21
C GLY A 3 13.56 -10.28 16.76
N LEU A 4 13.55 -9.37 15.77
CA LEU A 4 13.68 -9.72 14.36
C LEU A 4 15.15 -10.00 14.03
N ASN A 5 15.48 -11.22 13.62
CA ASN A 5 16.86 -11.65 13.34
C ASN A 5 17.24 -11.58 11.86
N ASN A 6 16.24 -11.39 10.95
CA ASN A 6 16.44 -11.39 9.50
C ASN A 6 16.14 -10.00 8.91
N LEU A 7 16.93 -9.00 9.33
CA LEU A 7 16.85 -7.65 8.80
C LEU A 7 18.01 -7.42 7.83
N PHE A 8 17.72 -6.79 6.70
CA PHE A 8 18.69 -6.30 5.75
C PHE A 8 18.61 -4.77 5.70
N LEU A 9 19.73 -4.09 5.88
CA LEU A 9 19.87 -2.66 5.69
C LEU A 9 20.69 -2.42 4.42
N GLY A 10 20.07 -1.80 3.41
CA GLY A 10 20.71 -1.52 2.12
C GLY A 10 19.68 -1.19 1.05
N SER A 11 20.16 -0.97 -0.17
CA SER A 11 19.28 -0.76 -1.32
C SER A 11 18.64 -2.08 -1.79
N ILE A 12 17.60 -1.95 -2.62
CA ILE A 12 16.99 -3.13 -3.26
C ILE A 12 17.98 -3.83 -4.19
N ASP A 13 18.91 -3.10 -4.81
CA ASP A 13 19.92 -3.65 -5.69
C ASP A 13 20.96 -4.49 -4.92
N ASP A 14 21.39 -4.00 -3.76
CA ASP A 14 22.25 -4.77 -2.85
C ASP A 14 21.57 -6.07 -2.38
N PHE A 15 20.25 -5.99 -2.15
CA PHE A 15 19.48 -7.16 -1.76
C PHE A 15 19.38 -8.18 -2.90
N ILE A 16 19.14 -7.73 -4.14
CA ILE A 16 19.05 -8.58 -5.34
C ILE A 16 20.38 -9.30 -5.58
N ALA A 17 21.51 -8.58 -5.48
CA ALA A 17 22.84 -9.13 -5.75
C ALA A 17 23.23 -10.29 -4.83
N ASN A 18 22.65 -10.34 -3.62
CA ASN A 18 23.09 -11.26 -2.56
C ASN A 18 22.03 -12.30 -2.16
N ARG A 19 20.90 -12.40 -2.87
CA ARG A 19 19.77 -13.26 -2.44
C ARG A 19 19.25 -14.16 -3.56
N THR A 20 18.82 -15.34 -3.16
CA THR A 20 18.07 -16.25 -4.03
C THR A 20 16.64 -15.73 -4.22
N PRO A 21 16.03 -15.97 -5.39
CA PRO A 21 14.65 -15.59 -5.62
C PRO A 21 13.68 -16.18 -4.59
N VAL A 22 12.68 -15.40 -4.22
CA VAL A 22 11.69 -15.77 -3.20
C VAL A 22 10.32 -16.08 -3.83
N LYS A 23 9.47 -16.82 -3.12
CA LYS A 23 8.13 -17.19 -3.59
C LYS A 23 7.10 -16.07 -3.43
N ALA A 24 7.31 -15.17 -2.48
CA ALA A 24 6.39 -14.06 -2.23
C ALA A 24 7.13 -12.83 -1.70
N ILE A 25 6.66 -11.66 -2.13
CA ILE A 25 7.10 -10.34 -1.65
C ILE A 25 5.86 -9.57 -1.20
N PHE A 26 5.98 -8.90 -0.06
CA PHE A 26 4.99 -7.99 0.48
C PHE A 26 5.56 -6.57 0.46
N ALA A 27 5.02 -5.72 -0.40
CA ALA A 27 5.30 -4.29 -0.48
C ALA A 27 4.09 -3.53 0.04
N LEU A 28 4.00 -3.37 1.36
CA LEU A 28 2.86 -2.80 2.03
C LEU A 28 3.15 -1.34 2.35
N ASP A 29 2.47 -0.44 1.63
CA ASP A 29 2.66 1.01 1.68
C ASP A 29 4.15 1.38 1.51
N VAL A 30 4.72 0.97 0.36
CA VAL A 30 6.14 1.13 0.01
C VAL A 30 6.34 1.88 -1.31
N ILE A 31 5.66 1.45 -2.38
CA ILE A 31 5.95 1.95 -3.73
C ILE A 31 5.54 3.41 -3.95
N GLU A 32 4.61 3.94 -3.16
CA GLU A 32 4.21 5.34 -3.17
C GLU A 32 5.32 6.29 -2.68
N HIS A 33 6.30 5.76 -1.94
CA HIS A 33 7.47 6.54 -1.46
C HIS A 33 8.62 6.56 -2.48
N ILE A 34 8.50 5.87 -3.60
CA ILE A 34 9.58 5.73 -4.58
C ILE A 34 9.21 6.52 -5.83
N GLU A 35 10.13 7.39 -6.28
CA GLU A 35 9.90 8.27 -7.42
C GLU A 35 9.73 7.47 -8.71
N ASP A 36 10.60 6.50 -8.98
CA ASP A 36 10.44 5.57 -10.12
C ASP A 36 9.80 4.26 -9.67
N ASP A 37 8.46 4.28 -9.64
CA ASP A 37 7.66 3.11 -9.29
C ASP A 37 7.75 1.98 -10.33
N LYS A 38 8.05 2.29 -11.59
CA LYS A 38 8.24 1.29 -12.64
C LYS A 38 9.52 0.50 -12.41
N GLU A 39 10.61 1.20 -12.14
CA GLU A 39 11.90 0.57 -11.87
C GLU A 39 11.81 -0.36 -10.66
N VAL A 40 11.26 0.13 -9.54
CA VAL A 40 11.16 -0.70 -8.33
C VAL A 40 10.29 -1.93 -8.54
N VAL A 41 9.16 -1.83 -9.25
CA VAL A 41 8.30 -2.98 -9.52
C VAL A 41 9.00 -4.02 -10.41
N GLN A 42 9.81 -3.59 -11.38
CA GLN A 42 10.66 -4.49 -12.18
C GLN A 42 11.73 -5.19 -11.32
N LYS A 43 12.36 -4.47 -10.39
CA LYS A 43 13.32 -5.04 -9.42
C LYS A 43 12.65 -6.05 -8.50
N LEU A 44 11.46 -5.75 -7.99
CA LEU A 44 10.68 -6.71 -7.19
C LEU A 44 10.32 -7.96 -8.01
N ARG A 45 10.01 -7.80 -9.31
CA ARG A 45 9.78 -8.95 -10.19
C ARG A 45 11.03 -9.83 -10.35
N ALA A 46 12.20 -9.22 -10.47
CA ALA A 46 13.46 -9.96 -10.59
C ALA A 46 13.74 -10.84 -9.37
N LEU A 47 13.37 -10.36 -8.17
CA LEU A 47 13.51 -11.09 -6.90
C LEU A 47 12.56 -12.28 -6.74
N LEU A 48 11.52 -12.40 -7.56
CA LEU A 48 10.53 -13.48 -7.44
C LEU A 48 10.91 -14.68 -8.29
N THR A 49 10.66 -15.87 -7.76
CA THR A 49 10.64 -17.10 -8.58
C THR A 49 9.52 -17.03 -9.61
N ASP A 50 9.59 -17.78 -10.70
CA ASP A 50 8.49 -17.92 -11.65
C ASP A 50 7.24 -18.48 -10.96
N GLY A 51 6.12 -17.85 -11.23
CA GLY A 51 4.87 -18.12 -10.53
C GLY A 51 4.79 -17.58 -9.11
N GLY A 52 5.80 -16.86 -8.62
CA GLY A 52 5.80 -16.18 -7.33
C GLY A 52 4.83 -15.00 -7.26
N PHE A 53 4.53 -14.54 -6.07
CA PHE A 53 3.50 -13.53 -5.83
C PHE A 53 4.09 -12.24 -5.28
N LEU A 54 3.59 -11.12 -5.78
CA LEU A 54 3.79 -9.79 -5.24
C LEU A 54 2.45 -9.30 -4.65
N ILE A 55 2.47 -8.98 -3.37
CA ILE A 55 1.35 -8.38 -2.66
C ILE A 55 1.69 -6.91 -2.41
N VAL A 56 0.85 -6.02 -2.90
CA VAL A 56 1.06 -4.57 -2.82
C VAL A 56 -0.11 -3.92 -2.13
N THR A 57 0.16 -3.02 -1.18
CA THR A 57 -0.82 -2.04 -0.73
C THR A 57 -0.31 -0.63 -1.02
N VAL A 58 -1.22 0.29 -1.36
CA VAL A 58 -0.93 1.70 -1.61
C VAL A 58 -2.11 2.58 -1.22
N PRO A 59 -1.90 3.86 -0.90
CA PRO A 59 -2.97 4.82 -0.69
C PRO A 59 -3.76 5.06 -1.98
N ALA A 60 -5.09 5.13 -1.84
CA ALA A 60 -6.01 5.32 -2.94
C ALA A 60 -6.29 6.80 -3.22
N PHE A 61 -6.60 7.10 -4.49
CA PHE A 61 -7.13 8.35 -5.01
C PHE A 61 -6.28 9.61 -4.74
N SER A 62 -5.72 10.16 -5.80
CA SER A 62 -4.90 11.40 -5.77
C SER A 62 -5.67 12.61 -5.21
N TRP A 63 -6.99 12.69 -5.40
CA TRP A 63 -7.83 13.76 -4.84
C TRP A 63 -7.95 13.72 -3.31
N LEU A 64 -7.59 12.58 -2.66
CA LEU A 64 -7.48 12.45 -1.20
C LEU A 64 -6.12 12.94 -0.66
N TRP A 65 -5.25 13.50 -1.49
CA TRP A 65 -3.94 14.02 -1.08
C TRP A 65 -4.05 15.00 0.09
N SER A 66 -3.11 14.93 1.05
CA SER A 66 -3.15 15.70 2.29
C SER A 66 -1.78 16.03 2.85
N ASN A 67 -1.75 16.82 3.91
CA ASN A 67 -0.53 17.05 4.68
C ASN A 67 0.08 15.74 5.19
N HIS A 68 -0.74 14.73 5.46
CA HIS A 68 -0.28 13.40 5.84
C HIS A 68 0.63 12.80 4.75
N ASP A 69 0.23 12.90 3.48
CA ASP A 69 1.05 12.38 2.37
C ASP A 69 2.39 13.12 2.28
N ILE A 70 2.39 14.43 2.48
CA ILE A 70 3.61 15.26 2.46
C ILE A 70 4.52 14.86 3.62
N LEU A 71 3.99 14.75 4.84
CA LEU A 71 4.74 14.38 6.04
C LEU A 71 5.35 12.97 5.94
N HIS A 72 4.66 12.06 5.26
CA HIS A 72 5.15 10.71 5.00
C HIS A 72 5.98 10.59 3.72
N MET A 73 6.28 11.71 3.05
CA MET A 73 7.09 11.76 1.83
C MET A 73 6.55 10.87 0.72
N HIS A 74 5.23 10.82 0.55
CA HIS A 74 4.63 10.15 -0.59
C HIS A 74 4.91 10.92 -1.87
N TRP A 75 5.16 10.23 -2.96
CA TRP A 75 5.20 10.81 -4.30
C TRP A 75 3.82 10.81 -4.95
N ARG A 76 2.99 9.82 -4.64
CA ARG A 76 1.69 9.63 -5.31
C ARG A 76 0.71 8.78 -4.52
N ARG A 77 -0.54 8.84 -4.99
CA ARG A 77 -1.61 7.92 -4.67
C ARG A 77 -2.12 7.29 -5.95
N TYR A 78 -2.75 6.14 -5.87
CA TYR A 78 -3.12 5.34 -7.03
C TYR A 78 -4.64 5.18 -7.18
N THR A 79 -5.05 4.83 -8.39
CA THR A 79 -6.31 4.14 -8.68
C THR A 79 -6.02 2.67 -8.97
N LYS A 80 -7.03 1.80 -8.84
CA LYS A 80 -6.87 0.37 -9.20
C LYS A 80 -6.35 0.19 -10.63
N LYS A 81 -6.82 1.02 -11.57
CA LYS A 81 -6.40 0.96 -12.98
C LYS A 81 -4.92 1.32 -13.15
N GLN A 82 -4.47 2.39 -12.50
CA GLN A 82 -3.06 2.80 -12.55
C GLN A 82 -2.14 1.73 -11.98
N LEU A 83 -2.46 1.21 -10.78
CA LEU A 83 -1.66 0.17 -10.14
C LEU A 83 -1.66 -1.13 -10.94
N LYS A 84 -2.81 -1.54 -11.50
CA LYS A 84 -2.90 -2.70 -12.39
C LYS A 84 -2.00 -2.52 -13.61
N ASN A 85 -2.10 -1.39 -14.31
CA ASN A 85 -1.29 -1.12 -15.50
C ASN A 85 0.21 -1.12 -15.18
N LEU A 86 0.62 -0.56 -14.04
CA LEU A 86 2.01 -0.56 -13.57
C LEU A 86 2.54 -2.00 -13.41
N LEU A 87 1.77 -2.85 -12.74
CA LEU A 87 2.15 -4.25 -12.50
C LEU A 87 2.15 -5.07 -13.79
N GLU A 88 1.16 -4.88 -14.66
CA GLU A 88 1.08 -5.58 -15.95
C GLU A 88 2.20 -5.14 -16.90
N PHE A 89 2.57 -3.85 -16.91
CA PHE A 89 3.74 -3.35 -17.65
C PHE A 89 5.04 -4.03 -17.19
N ALA A 90 5.18 -4.29 -15.89
CA ALA A 90 6.33 -5.01 -15.36
C ALA A 90 6.27 -6.53 -15.57
N GLY A 91 5.26 -7.09 -16.27
CA GLY A 91 5.14 -8.50 -16.58
C GLY A 91 4.50 -9.36 -15.48
N PHE A 92 3.68 -8.75 -14.63
CA PHE A 92 2.83 -9.47 -13.69
C PHE A 92 1.43 -9.73 -14.26
N LYS A 93 0.80 -10.81 -13.82
CA LYS A 93 -0.64 -11.02 -13.98
C LYS A 93 -1.33 -10.66 -12.66
N VAL A 94 -2.19 -9.64 -12.67
CA VAL A 94 -3.01 -9.30 -11.50
C VAL A 94 -4.08 -10.36 -11.30
N VAL A 95 -4.04 -11.04 -10.14
CA VAL A 95 -4.98 -12.12 -9.78
C VAL A 95 -6.05 -11.66 -8.80
N PHE A 96 -5.76 -10.63 -8.01
CA PHE A 96 -6.71 -10.03 -7.09
C PHE A 96 -6.49 -8.53 -7.01
N THR A 97 -7.55 -7.74 -6.95
CA THR A 97 -7.52 -6.32 -6.62
C THR A 97 -8.80 -5.90 -5.92
N SER A 98 -8.65 -5.13 -4.85
CA SER A 98 -9.77 -4.51 -4.13
C SER A 98 -9.33 -3.18 -3.54
N TYR A 99 -10.29 -2.30 -3.26
CA TYR A 99 -10.05 -1.29 -2.24
C TYR A 99 -10.23 -1.92 -0.85
N PHE A 100 -9.63 -1.31 0.16
CA PHE A 100 -9.85 -1.63 1.58
C PHE A 100 -9.82 -0.36 2.42
N ASN A 101 -10.04 -0.46 3.72
CA ASN A 101 -10.40 0.67 4.57
C ASN A 101 -11.69 1.36 4.07
N PHE A 102 -12.65 0.53 3.65
CA PHE A 102 -13.93 0.95 3.06
C PHE A 102 -14.78 1.72 4.06
N PHE A 103 -14.95 1.19 5.26
CA PHE A 103 -15.79 1.83 6.28
C PHE A 103 -15.22 3.15 6.81
N LEU A 104 -13.91 3.34 6.71
CA LEU A 104 -13.24 4.59 7.06
C LEU A 104 -13.21 5.61 5.92
N PHE A 105 -13.59 5.19 4.72
CA PHE A 105 -13.55 6.06 3.54
C PHE A 105 -14.47 7.26 3.69
N LEU A 106 -15.74 7.06 4.03
CA LEU A 106 -16.70 8.15 4.17
C LEU A 106 -16.32 9.16 5.28
N PRO A 107 -15.97 8.75 6.50
CA PRO A 107 -15.44 9.66 7.52
C PRO A 107 -14.23 10.47 7.06
N ALA A 108 -13.30 9.83 6.36
CA ALA A 108 -12.11 10.51 5.85
C ALA A 108 -12.45 11.53 4.75
N VAL A 109 -13.36 11.19 3.84
CA VAL A 109 -13.86 12.12 2.80
C VAL A 109 -14.57 13.31 3.43
N LEU A 110 -15.45 13.08 4.39
CA LEU A 110 -16.16 14.16 5.10
C LEU A 110 -15.16 15.07 5.83
N LYS A 111 -14.19 14.50 6.54
CA LYS A 111 -13.10 15.27 7.17
C LYS A 111 -12.34 16.10 6.13
N ARG A 112 -12.19 15.57 4.91
CA ARG A 112 -11.48 16.25 3.82
C ARG A 112 -12.26 17.42 3.24
N ILE A 113 -13.57 17.26 3.06
CA ILE A 113 -14.46 18.27 2.46
C ILE A 113 -14.81 19.37 3.47
N PHE A 114 -15.17 18.99 4.68
CA PHE A 114 -15.68 19.90 5.71
C PHE A 114 -14.66 20.28 6.78
N GLY A 115 -13.53 19.58 6.85
CA GLY A 115 -12.47 19.87 7.81
C GLY A 115 -11.73 21.16 7.49
N LYS A 116 -11.34 21.91 8.52
CA LYS A 116 -10.47 23.09 8.35
C LYS A 116 -9.12 22.64 7.80
N LYS A 117 -8.65 23.31 6.75
CA LYS A 117 -7.28 23.11 6.24
C LYS A 117 -6.29 23.57 7.31
N LYS A 118 -5.55 22.66 7.89
CA LYS A 118 -4.41 22.98 8.77
C LYS A 118 -3.19 23.32 7.92
N LYS A 119 -2.35 24.22 8.40
CA LYS A 119 -1.02 24.43 7.82
C LYS A 119 -0.20 23.15 8.05
N LEU A 120 0.79 22.93 7.21
CA LEU A 120 1.67 21.75 7.33
C LEU A 120 2.39 21.71 8.70
N GLU A 121 2.87 22.88 9.14
CA GLU A 121 3.55 23.10 10.42
C GLU A 121 2.69 22.72 11.64
N ASP A 122 1.36 22.90 11.53
CA ASP A 122 0.39 22.60 12.59
C ASP A 122 -0.15 21.17 12.51
N THR A 123 0.34 20.36 11.57
CA THR A 123 -0.14 18.98 11.36
C THR A 123 0.80 18.02 12.07
N PRO A 124 0.37 17.33 13.13
CA PRO A 124 1.22 16.36 13.79
C PRO A 124 1.46 15.14 12.86
N PRO A 125 2.65 14.53 12.90
CA PRO A 125 2.96 13.33 12.12
C PRO A 125 1.99 12.18 12.39
N VAL A 126 1.55 12.06 13.63
CA VAL A 126 0.53 11.10 14.08
C VAL A 126 -0.52 11.86 14.87
N GLU A 127 -1.76 11.88 14.39
CA GLU A 127 -2.86 12.44 15.18
C GLU A 127 -3.17 11.46 16.34
N PRO A 128 -3.15 11.91 17.60
CA PRO A 128 -3.50 11.05 18.72
C PRO A 128 -4.97 10.66 18.61
N VAL A 129 -5.24 9.38 18.65
CA VAL A 129 -6.58 8.80 18.63
C VAL A 129 -6.88 8.28 20.03
N SER A 130 -8.07 8.59 20.57
CA SER A 130 -8.46 8.06 21.88
C SER A 130 -8.50 6.52 21.87
N ASP A 131 -8.23 5.90 23.01
CA ASP A 131 -8.26 4.43 23.15
C ASP A 131 -9.58 3.82 22.71
N PHE A 132 -10.69 4.52 22.98
CA PHE A 132 -12.01 4.10 22.53
C PHE A 132 -12.11 4.06 21.01
N LEU A 133 -11.74 5.15 20.32
CA LEU A 133 -11.75 5.20 18.85
C LEU A 133 -10.78 4.19 18.25
N ASN A 134 -9.62 3.99 18.86
CA ASN A 134 -8.66 2.99 18.40
C ASN A 134 -9.23 1.56 18.49
N LYS A 135 -9.95 1.24 19.57
CA LYS A 135 -10.67 -0.04 19.70
C LYS A 135 -11.77 -0.20 18.65
N VAL A 136 -12.53 0.88 18.37
CA VAL A 136 -13.57 0.87 17.34
C VAL A 136 -12.94 0.63 15.95
N PHE A 137 -11.89 1.38 15.60
CA PHE A 137 -11.19 1.20 14.32
C PHE A 137 -10.62 -0.20 14.18
N ARG A 138 -10.02 -0.75 15.23
CA ARG A 138 -9.53 -2.13 15.23
C ARG A 138 -10.64 -3.14 14.89
N LYS A 139 -11.80 -3.02 15.52
CA LYS A 139 -12.95 -3.90 15.22
C LYS A 139 -13.45 -3.75 13.80
N ILE A 140 -13.46 -2.53 13.25
CA ILE A 140 -13.82 -2.26 11.86
C ILE A 140 -12.84 -2.97 10.92
N PHE A 141 -11.52 -2.85 11.15
CA PHE A 141 -10.50 -3.55 10.36
C PHE A 141 -10.60 -5.06 10.49
N GLU A 142 -10.84 -5.56 11.70
CA GLU A 142 -11.04 -6.99 11.93
C GLU A 142 -12.26 -7.53 11.18
N PHE A 143 -13.33 -6.77 11.11
CA PHE A 143 -14.51 -7.14 10.32
C PHE A 143 -14.25 -7.11 8.83
N GLU A 144 -13.61 -6.06 8.34
CA GLU A 144 -13.31 -5.88 6.92
C GLU A 144 -12.40 -6.98 6.37
N LYS A 145 -11.43 -7.49 7.16
CA LYS A 145 -10.54 -8.58 6.73
C LYS A 145 -11.27 -9.88 6.40
N TYR A 146 -12.44 -10.14 7.00
CA TYR A 146 -13.25 -11.34 6.70
C TYR A 146 -14.08 -11.17 5.43
N ILE A 147 -14.44 -9.92 5.09
CA ILE A 147 -15.24 -9.60 3.91
C ILE A 147 -14.35 -9.50 2.66
N LEU A 148 -13.16 -8.93 2.78
CA LEU A 148 -12.24 -8.63 1.68
C LEU A 148 -11.92 -9.82 0.75
N PRO A 149 -11.75 -11.06 1.22
CA PRO A 149 -11.53 -12.21 0.34
C PRO A 149 -12.76 -12.59 -0.50
N ILE A 150 -13.96 -12.31 0.01
CA ILE A 150 -15.24 -12.71 -0.58
C ILE A 150 -15.81 -11.59 -1.45
N PHE A 151 -15.68 -10.34 -0.98
CA PHE A 151 -16.24 -9.17 -1.63
C PHE A 151 -15.14 -8.15 -1.98
N ARG A 152 -15.19 -7.67 -3.22
CA ARG A 152 -14.26 -6.64 -3.71
C ARG A 152 -14.89 -5.27 -3.53
N PHE A 153 -14.36 -4.49 -2.61
CA PHE A 153 -14.87 -3.16 -2.35
C PHE A 153 -14.69 -2.24 -3.57
N PRO A 154 -15.73 -1.45 -3.92
CA PRO A 154 -15.69 -0.52 -5.06
C PRO A 154 -14.88 0.75 -4.77
N PHE A 155 -14.69 1.12 -3.51
CA PHE A 155 -13.89 2.26 -3.03
C PHE A 155 -13.35 1.98 -1.63
N GLY A 156 -12.37 2.78 -1.19
CA GLY A 156 -11.71 2.68 0.11
C GLY A 156 -10.51 3.62 0.16
N LEU A 157 -9.89 3.79 1.32
CA LEU A 157 -8.73 4.67 1.48
C LEU A 157 -7.45 4.10 0.89
N SER A 158 -7.39 2.80 0.72
CA SER A 158 -6.22 2.07 0.23
C SER A 158 -6.62 1.03 -0.81
N ILE A 159 -5.66 0.59 -1.59
CA ILE A 159 -5.80 -0.48 -2.59
C ILE A 159 -4.91 -1.64 -2.17
N VAL A 160 -5.42 -2.86 -2.31
CA VAL A 160 -4.62 -4.09 -2.23
C VAL A 160 -4.64 -4.79 -3.59
N VAL A 161 -3.47 -5.23 -4.02
CA VAL A 161 -3.31 -6.05 -5.23
C VAL A 161 -2.47 -7.27 -4.90
N ILE A 162 -2.89 -8.42 -5.42
CA ILE A 162 -2.07 -9.63 -5.49
C ILE A 162 -1.78 -9.87 -6.97
N ALA A 163 -0.50 -9.90 -7.31
CA ALA A 163 -0.02 -10.11 -8.65
C ALA A 163 0.93 -11.33 -8.71
N LYS A 164 0.83 -12.11 -9.76
CA LYS A 164 1.64 -13.31 -9.99
C LYS A 164 2.66 -13.03 -11.08
N LYS A 165 3.93 -13.37 -10.84
CA LYS A 165 4.96 -13.34 -11.88
C LYS A 165 4.62 -14.36 -12.97
N CYS A 166 4.45 -13.90 -14.21
CA CYS A 166 4.33 -14.79 -15.35
C CYS A 166 5.67 -15.49 -15.60
N LYS A 167 5.59 -16.75 -16.06
CA LYS A 167 6.76 -17.41 -16.65
C LYS A 167 7.17 -16.66 -17.90
N ASN A 168 8.46 -16.46 -18.08
CA ASN A 168 8.99 -15.98 -19.36
C ASN A 168 8.91 -17.09 -20.39
#